data_d356b60ec770c2001064ea8462f22a86
#
_entry.id   d356b60ec770c2001064ea8462f22a86
#
_cell.length_a   1.000
_cell.length_b   1.000
_cell.length_c   1.000
_cell.angle_alpha   90.00
_cell.angle_beta   90.00
_cell.angle_gamma   90.00
#
_symmetry.space_group_name_H-M   'P 1'
#
loop_
_entity.id
_entity.type
_entity.pdbx_description
1 polymer ?
#
loop_
_entity_poly.entity_id
_entity_poly.type
_entity_poly.pdbx_seq_one_letter_code
_entity_poly.pdbx_strand_id
1 'polypeptide(L)'
;MAENFDLRDENILTVDDVLKYKLLGQGNTAEIFLYKDVTVLKLFRDGFPQSGIMKEWNVTRAVQKVYGRMPKALRLVRCGERAGILYELAEGQDLFRMIGSNPFLLLKAGKKLAELHAEIHKKEIDGILTVKEKLCQEIGWVKELSEDEKQKIIDRLLLLPDNKQLCHFDFHPGNIMVSVEKTLVLDWLTACSGESAADIARTCILLKYGEIQNGDRLSELILSITKACIRGAYIREPLNKYPRYG
;
A
#
# COMPACT_ATOMS: atom_id res chain seq x y z
N MET A 1 -10.03 18.53 15.32
CA MET A 1 -9.08 18.92 16.40
C MET A 1 -7.78 18.18 16.08
N ALA A 2 -6.70 18.92 15.83
CA ALA A 2 -5.39 18.31 15.62
C ALA A 2 -4.94 17.76 16.99
N GLU A 3 -4.91 16.42 17.11
CA GLU A 3 -4.25 15.80 18.24
C GLU A 3 -2.78 16.23 18.20
N ASN A 4 -2.36 16.99 19.21
CA ASN A 4 -0.98 17.34 19.42
C ASN A 4 -0.18 16.05 19.49
N PHE A 5 0.88 15.97 18.72
CA PHE A 5 1.87 14.91 18.67
C PHE A 5 2.59 14.90 20.04
N ASP A 6 2.00 14.22 21.03
CA ASP A 6 2.59 14.06 22.36
C ASP A 6 3.64 12.95 22.28
N LEU A 7 4.85 13.34 21.89
CA LEU A 7 6.04 12.49 21.97
C LEU A 7 6.55 12.54 23.40
N ARG A 8 6.27 11.50 24.16
CA ARG A 8 7.01 11.26 25.41
C ARG A 8 8.50 11.10 25.07
N ASP A 9 9.39 11.50 25.97
CA ASP A 9 10.86 11.48 25.77
C ASP A 9 11.41 10.14 25.23
N GLU A 10 10.75 9.04 25.52
CA GLU A 10 11.08 7.68 25.02
C GLU A 10 10.95 7.51 23.49
N ASN A 11 10.31 8.45 22.79
CA ASN A 11 10.06 8.40 21.35
C ASN A 11 11.03 9.30 20.55
N ILE A 12 12.01 9.91 21.20
CA ILE A 12 13.01 10.75 20.56
C ILE A 12 14.23 9.88 20.19
N LEU A 13 14.62 9.95 18.92
CA LEU A 13 15.85 9.36 18.39
C LEU A 13 16.81 10.50 18.02
N THR A 14 18.10 10.32 18.25
CA THR A 14 19.08 11.29 17.74
C THR A 14 19.36 11.03 16.26
N VAL A 15 19.74 12.08 15.52
CA VAL A 15 20.13 11.96 14.11
C VAL A 15 21.34 11.04 13.97
N ASP A 16 22.32 11.18 14.88
CA ASP A 16 23.53 10.35 14.91
C ASP A 16 23.24 8.87 15.15
N ASP A 17 22.18 8.56 15.89
CA ASP A 17 21.77 7.17 16.07
C ASP A 17 21.17 6.59 14.78
N VAL A 18 20.38 7.37 14.06
CA VAL A 18 19.76 6.91 12.82
C VAL A 18 20.78 6.69 11.71
N LEU A 19 21.80 7.53 11.62
CA LEU A 19 22.89 7.39 10.63
C LEU A 19 23.74 6.12 10.83
N LYS A 20 23.70 5.51 12.01
CA LYS A 20 24.39 4.23 12.30
C LYS A 20 23.58 3.02 11.79
N TYR A 21 22.30 3.19 11.48
CA TYR A 21 21.45 2.09 11.05
C TYR A 21 21.61 1.79 9.57
N LYS A 22 21.50 0.51 9.22
CA LYS A 22 21.55 0.06 7.83
C LYS A 22 20.32 0.57 7.07
N LEU A 23 20.54 1.32 6.00
CA LEU A 23 19.48 1.68 5.06
C LEU A 23 19.04 0.41 4.29
N LEU A 24 17.76 0.07 4.37
CA LEU A 24 17.16 -1.07 3.67
C LEU A 24 16.51 -0.65 2.34
N GLY A 25 16.02 0.58 2.26
CA GLY A 25 15.36 1.12 1.08
C GLY A 25 15.02 2.59 1.23
N GLN A 26 14.70 3.21 0.10
CA GLN A 26 14.25 4.60 0.07
C GLN A 26 13.17 4.79 -0.99
N GLY A 27 12.19 5.61 -0.65
CA GLY A 27 11.11 6.03 -1.54
C GLY A 27 11.04 7.55 -1.67
N ASN A 28 10.02 8.03 -2.36
CA ASN A 28 9.82 9.46 -2.56
C ASN A 28 9.53 10.22 -1.26
N THR A 29 8.87 9.58 -0.30
CA THR A 29 8.38 10.20 0.94
C THR A 29 9.19 9.86 2.18
N ALA A 30 9.90 8.73 2.19
CA ALA A 30 10.58 8.21 3.37
C ALA A 30 11.78 7.33 3.02
N GLU A 31 12.62 7.13 4.03
CA GLU A 31 13.74 6.20 4.06
C GLU A 31 13.45 5.10 5.08
N ILE A 32 13.84 3.86 4.78
CA ILE A 32 13.62 2.70 5.63
C ILE A 32 14.95 2.22 6.20
N PHE A 33 15.10 2.27 7.50
CA PHE A 33 16.32 1.85 8.21
C PHE A 33 16.03 0.60 9.04
N LEU A 34 16.99 -0.33 9.10
CA LEU A 34 16.97 -1.41 10.09
C LEU A 34 17.33 -0.81 11.46
N TYR A 35 16.31 -0.64 12.31
CA TYR A 35 16.48 0.05 13.60
C TYR A 35 17.07 -0.86 14.68
N LYS A 36 16.57 -2.08 14.78
CA LYS A 36 17.04 -3.17 15.65
C LYS A 36 16.77 -4.48 14.94
N ASP A 37 17.23 -5.57 15.46
CA ASP A 37 17.17 -6.90 14.83
C ASP A 37 15.81 -7.27 14.24
N VAL A 38 14.70 -6.81 14.86
CA VAL A 38 13.33 -7.18 14.48
C VAL A 38 12.45 -5.97 14.17
N THR A 39 13.04 -4.77 14.05
CA THR A 39 12.26 -3.54 13.79
C THR A 39 12.89 -2.70 12.70
N VAL A 40 12.03 -1.99 11.97
CA VAL A 40 12.43 -1.00 10.97
C VAL A 40 11.88 0.38 11.31
N LEU A 41 12.67 1.39 11.00
CA LEU A 41 12.27 2.78 11.07
C LEU A 41 11.93 3.28 9.67
N LYS A 42 10.67 3.64 9.42
CA LYS A 42 10.26 4.45 8.28
C LYS A 42 10.39 5.91 8.69
N LEU A 43 11.48 6.57 8.27
CA LEU A 43 11.76 7.96 8.57
C LEU A 43 11.35 8.84 7.40
N PHE A 44 10.36 9.69 7.60
CA PHE A 44 9.86 10.58 6.55
C PHE A 44 10.90 11.63 6.17
N ARG A 45 10.89 12.06 4.91
CA ARG A 45 11.81 13.09 4.43
C ARG A 45 11.52 14.42 5.11
N ASP A 46 12.54 15.26 5.14
CA ASP A 46 12.39 16.61 5.64
C ASP A 46 11.30 17.38 4.88
N GLY A 47 10.49 18.16 5.59
CA GLY A 47 9.35 18.88 5.03
C GLY A 47 8.13 18.02 4.71
N PHE A 48 8.14 16.69 4.94
CA PHE A 48 6.95 15.87 4.73
C PHE A 48 5.84 16.27 5.73
N PRO A 49 4.57 16.50 5.26
CA PRO A 49 3.51 17.01 6.12
C PRO A 49 3.20 16.08 7.30
N GLN A 50 3.14 16.63 8.50
CA GLN A 50 2.79 15.88 9.71
C GLN A 50 1.42 15.19 9.58
N SER A 51 0.45 15.84 8.91
CA SER A 51 -0.86 15.25 8.63
C SER A 51 -0.77 13.96 7.81
N GLY A 52 0.19 13.87 6.88
CA GLY A 52 0.46 12.66 6.10
C GLY A 52 1.01 11.52 6.97
N ILE A 53 1.92 11.84 7.91
CA ILE A 53 2.48 10.87 8.86
C ILE A 53 1.38 10.34 9.78
N MET A 54 0.57 11.24 10.33
CA MET A 54 -0.55 10.86 11.20
C MET A 54 -1.62 10.04 10.45
N LYS A 55 -1.87 10.39 9.18
CA LYS A 55 -2.75 9.57 8.33
C LYS A 55 -2.22 8.15 8.20
N GLU A 56 -0.94 7.97 7.85
CA GLU A 56 -0.34 6.64 7.72
C GLU A 56 -0.40 5.87 9.05
N TRP A 57 -0.04 6.51 10.15
CA TRP A 57 -0.13 5.93 11.48
C TRP A 57 -1.54 5.44 11.80
N ASN A 58 -2.54 6.32 11.66
CA ASN A 58 -3.93 6.03 12.04
C ASN A 58 -4.53 4.92 11.14
N VAL A 59 -4.30 4.99 9.83
CA VAL A 59 -4.79 3.97 8.89
C VAL A 59 -4.14 2.62 9.19
N THR A 60 -2.81 2.57 9.33
CA THR A 60 -2.09 1.32 9.64
C THR A 60 -2.57 0.72 10.97
N ARG A 61 -2.75 1.56 12.01
CA ARG A 61 -3.27 1.14 13.31
C ARG A 61 -4.70 0.63 13.25
N ALA A 62 -5.54 1.17 12.37
CA ALA A 62 -6.89 0.66 12.14
C ALA A 62 -6.85 -0.70 11.44
N VAL A 63 -6.08 -0.80 10.35
CA VAL A 63 -5.95 -2.04 9.57
C VAL A 63 -5.39 -3.20 10.41
N GLN A 64 -4.37 -2.98 11.23
CA GLN A 64 -3.76 -4.05 12.04
C GLN A 64 -4.68 -4.65 13.10
N LYS A 65 -5.82 -4.01 13.40
CA LYS A 65 -6.84 -4.57 14.30
C LYS A 65 -7.68 -5.65 13.63
N VAL A 66 -7.81 -5.58 12.30
CA VAL A 66 -8.71 -6.47 11.52
C VAL A 66 -7.96 -7.42 10.60
N TYR A 67 -6.70 -7.07 10.22
CA TYR A 67 -5.88 -7.86 9.30
C TYR A 67 -4.49 -8.12 9.90
N GLY A 68 -4.13 -9.40 10.04
CA GLY A 68 -2.92 -9.81 10.76
C GLY A 68 -1.68 -10.09 9.89
N ARG A 69 -1.82 -10.16 8.55
CA ARG A 69 -0.68 -10.44 7.65
C ARG A 69 0.00 -9.14 7.18
N MET A 70 0.44 -8.34 8.13
CA MET A 70 1.14 -7.09 7.89
C MET A 70 2.17 -6.81 9.00
N PRO A 71 3.21 -6.05 8.74
CA PRO A 71 4.07 -5.52 9.80
C PRO A 71 3.27 -4.54 10.67
N LYS A 72 3.31 -4.74 11.99
CA LYS A 72 2.57 -3.84 12.89
C LYS A 72 3.31 -2.51 13.03
N ALA A 73 2.56 -1.42 13.00
CA ALA A 73 3.04 -0.12 13.43
C ALA A 73 3.14 -0.11 14.97
N LEU A 74 4.34 0.08 15.49
CA LEU A 74 4.66 -0.06 16.90
C LEU A 74 4.54 1.26 17.64
N ARG A 75 5.17 2.32 17.10
CA ARG A 75 5.15 3.67 17.69
C ARG A 75 5.60 4.73 16.69
N LEU A 76 5.17 5.96 16.97
CA LEU A 76 5.69 7.17 16.34
C LEU A 76 7.01 7.56 17.01
N VAL A 77 7.94 8.10 16.23
CA VAL A 77 9.22 8.60 16.73
C VAL A 77 9.57 9.94 16.08
N ARG A 78 10.36 10.75 16.78
CA ARG A 78 10.97 11.96 16.24
C ARG A 78 12.48 11.74 16.13
N CYS A 79 13.07 12.22 15.04
CA CYS A 79 14.51 12.24 14.83
C CYS A 79 14.93 13.62 14.33
N GLY A 80 15.37 14.49 15.23
CA GLY A 80 15.57 15.92 14.93
C GLY A 80 14.24 16.55 14.49
N GLU A 81 14.25 17.22 13.35
CA GLU A 81 13.03 17.83 12.74
C GLU A 81 12.18 16.83 11.96
N ARG A 82 12.67 15.62 11.73
CA ARG A 82 11.96 14.57 11.00
C ARG A 82 11.16 13.69 11.94
N ALA A 83 10.04 13.18 11.45
CA ALA A 83 9.26 12.18 12.18
C ALA A 83 9.26 10.84 11.43
N GLY A 84 9.00 9.77 12.17
CA GLY A 84 8.99 8.42 11.63
C GLY A 84 8.02 7.50 12.35
N ILE A 85 7.87 6.32 11.79
CA ILE A 85 7.09 5.23 12.37
C ILE A 85 8.00 4.01 12.50
N LEU A 86 8.03 3.40 13.67
CA LEU A 86 8.66 2.11 13.87
C LEU A 86 7.66 1.00 13.54
N TYR A 87 8.10 0.05 12.72
CA TYR A 87 7.35 -1.14 12.33
C TYR A 87 8.09 -2.42 12.72
N GLU A 88 7.35 -3.51 12.84
CA GLU A 88 7.95 -4.85 12.84
C GLU A 88 8.73 -5.06 11.52
N LEU A 89 9.86 -5.75 11.58
CA LEU A 89 10.62 -6.12 10.38
C LEU A 89 9.83 -7.14 9.55
N ALA A 90 9.60 -6.82 8.29
CA ALA A 90 9.09 -7.76 7.30
C ALA A 90 10.29 -8.48 6.67
N GLU A 91 10.60 -9.67 7.15
CA GLU A 91 11.67 -10.49 6.59
C GLU A 91 11.25 -11.11 5.25
N GLY A 92 12.23 -11.36 4.38
CA GLY A 92 12.03 -12.01 3.10
C GLY A 92 12.39 -11.13 1.90
N GLN A 93 11.79 -11.45 0.77
CA GLN A 93 11.97 -10.73 -0.49
C GLN A 93 10.60 -10.33 -1.04
N ASP A 94 10.52 -9.14 -1.63
CA ASP A 94 9.27 -8.74 -2.28
C ASP A 94 9.00 -9.63 -3.50
N LEU A 95 7.71 -9.86 -3.74
CA LEU A 95 7.26 -10.78 -4.78
C LEU A 95 7.68 -10.31 -6.18
N PHE A 96 7.85 -9.01 -6.39
CA PHE A 96 8.28 -8.45 -7.66
C PHE A 96 9.73 -8.84 -7.98
N ARG A 97 10.66 -8.71 -7.00
CA ARG A 97 12.06 -9.16 -7.14
C ARG A 97 12.16 -10.68 -7.32
N MET A 98 11.32 -11.43 -6.59
CA MET A 98 11.27 -12.90 -6.76
C MET A 98 10.91 -13.31 -8.20
N ILE A 99 9.94 -12.62 -8.80
CA ILE A 99 9.54 -12.84 -10.19
C ILE A 99 10.69 -12.49 -11.15
N GLY A 100 11.38 -11.37 -10.90
CA GLY A 100 12.53 -10.94 -11.69
C GLY A 100 13.67 -11.96 -11.69
N SER A 101 13.89 -12.66 -10.57
CA SER A 101 14.90 -13.73 -10.47
C SER A 101 14.42 -15.08 -11.03
N ASN A 102 13.11 -15.32 -11.11
CA ASN A 102 12.54 -16.57 -11.62
C ASN A 102 11.20 -16.33 -12.36
N PRO A 103 11.23 -16.15 -13.69
CA PRO A 103 10.02 -15.89 -14.49
C PRO A 103 8.95 -17.00 -14.43
N PHE A 104 9.31 -18.24 -14.08
CA PHE A 104 8.33 -19.32 -13.90
C PHE A 104 7.36 -19.08 -12.73
N LEU A 105 7.68 -18.10 -11.87
CA LEU A 105 6.78 -17.68 -10.78
C LEU A 105 5.63 -16.78 -11.24
N LEU A 106 5.63 -16.27 -12.47
CA LEU A 106 4.64 -15.28 -12.96
C LEU A 106 3.18 -15.68 -12.72
N LEU A 107 2.80 -16.89 -13.15
CA LEU A 107 1.43 -17.38 -12.99
C LEU A 107 1.10 -17.64 -11.50
N LYS A 108 2.06 -18.18 -10.76
CA LYS A 108 1.92 -18.41 -9.32
C LYS A 108 1.78 -17.10 -8.56
N ALA A 109 2.49 -16.04 -8.97
CA ALA A 109 2.41 -14.72 -8.38
C ALA A 109 1.02 -14.09 -8.58
N GLY A 110 0.45 -14.17 -9.80
CA GLY A 110 -0.90 -13.68 -10.07
C GLY A 110 -1.95 -14.39 -9.21
N LYS A 111 -1.85 -15.72 -9.09
CA LYS A 111 -2.72 -16.50 -8.20
C LYS A 111 -2.53 -16.11 -6.74
N LYS A 112 -1.29 -15.97 -6.27
CA LYS A 112 -0.97 -15.56 -4.90
C LYS A 112 -1.53 -14.18 -4.57
N LEU A 113 -1.40 -13.21 -5.51
CA LEU A 113 -2.01 -11.89 -5.37
C LEU A 113 -3.54 -12.01 -5.21
N ALA A 114 -4.22 -12.78 -6.07
CA ALA A 114 -5.66 -12.94 -6.00
C ALA A 114 -6.12 -13.56 -4.67
N GLU A 115 -5.38 -14.57 -4.16
CA GLU A 115 -5.67 -15.20 -2.88
C GLU A 115 -5.53 -14.24 -1.71
N LEU A 116 -4.43 -13.49 -1.65
CA LEU A 116 -4.20 -12.50 -0.59
C LEU A 116 -5.21 -11.36 -0.66
N HIS A 117 -5.53 -10.89 -1.85
CA HIS A 117 -6.52 -9.82 -2.04
C HIS A 117 -7.92 -10.25 -1.60
N ALA A 118 -8.34 -11.47 -1.99
CA ALA A 118 -9.60 -12.04 -1.52
C ALA A 118 -9.63 -12.25 0.01
N GLU A 119 -8.48 -12.51 0.65
CA GLU A 119 -8.38 -12.59 2.12
C GLU A 119 -8.56 -11.21 2.78
N ILE A 120 -7.99 -10.16 2.19
CA ILE A 120 -8.17 -8.77 2.64
C ILE A 120 -9.64 -8.37 2.54
N HIS A 121 -10.30 -8.63 1.42
CA HIS A 121 -11.70 -8.27 1.17
C HIS A 121 -12.72 -9.02 2.04
N LYS A 122 -12.32 -10.08 2.75
CA LYS A 122 -13.16 -10.73 3.77
C LYS A 122 -13.21 -9.97 5.10
N LYS A 123 -12.38 -8.92 5.24
CA LYS A 123 -12.35 -8.08 6.44
C LYS A 123 -13.18 -6.85 6.22
N GLU A 124 -13.88 -6.44 7.27
CA GLU A 124 -14.57 -5.16 7.33
C GLU A 124 -13.79 -4.20 8.21
N ILE A 125 -13.85 -2.92 7.87
CA ILE A 125 -13.16 -1.86 8.59
C ILE A 125 -14.00 -0.59 8.62
N ASP A 126 -14.02 0.05 9.79
CA ASP A 126 -14.62 1.36 10.02
C ASP A 126 -13.53 2.35 10.49
N GLY A 127 -13.84 3.64 10.46
CA GLY A 127 -12.97 4.69 11.01
C GLY A 127 -11.81 5.11 10.11
N ILE A 128 -11.80 4.70 8.85
CA ILE A 128 -10.91 5.21 7.79
C ILE A 128 -11.76 5.75 6.64
N LEU A 129 -11.13 6.46 5.69
CA LEU A 129 -11.83 6.98 4.50
C LEU A 129 -12.53 5.84 3.75
N THR A 130 -13.72 6.12 3.25
CA THR A 130 -14.40 5.24 2.31
C THR A 130 -13.77 5.36 0.91
N VAL A 131 -13.97 4.33 0.08
CA VAL A 131 -13.57 4.36 -1.35
C VAL A 131 -14.16 5.58 -2.04
N LYS A 132 -15.43 5.90 -1.78
CA LYS A 132 -16.10 7.06 -2.40
C LYS A 132 -15.48 8.38 -1.97
N GLU A 133 -15.29 8.59 -0.66
CA GLU A 133 -14.63 9.80 -0.14
C GLU A 133 -13.22 9.97 -0.71
N LYS A 134 -12.42 8.88 -0.73
CA LYS A 134 -11.08 8.88 -1.30
C LYS A 134 -11.09 9.27 -2.77
N LEU A 135 -11.92 8.62 -3.58
CA LEU A 135 -12.01 8.90 -5.02
C LEU A 135 -12.55 10.30 -5.31
N CYS A 136 -13.52 10.79 -4.55
CA CYS A 136 -13.99 12.19 -4.67
C CYS A 136 -12.83 13.19 -4.43
N GLN A 137 -12.00 12.97 -3.42
CA GLN A 137 -10.82 13.80 -3.17
C GLN A 137 -9.82 13.71 -4.33
N GLU A 138 -9.50 12.51 -4.81
CA GLU A 138 -8.55 12.30 -5.90
C GLU A 138 -9.03 12.92 -7.22
N ILE A 139 -10.33 12.79 -7.55
CA ILE A 139 -10.94 13.44 -8.72
C ILE A 139 -10.82 14.97 -8.61
N GLY A 140 -11.04 15.53 -7.42
CA GLY A 140 -10.88 16.97 -7.17
C GLY A 140 -9.48 17.50 -7.47
N TRP A 141 -8.44 16.68 -7.31
CA TRP A 141 -7.05 17.08 -7.57
C TRP A 141 -6.63 17.01 -9.04
N VAL A 142 -7.42 16.34 -9.91
CA VAL A 142 -7.10 16.22 -11.35
C VAL A 142 -7.27 17.58 -12.03
N LYS A 143 -6.18 18.15 -12.51
CA LYS A 143 -6.16 19.49 -13.15
C LYS A 143 -6.61 19.47 -14.60
N GLU A 144 -6.50 18.32 -15.24
CA GLU A 144 -6.84 18.10 -16.65
C GLU A 144 -8.37 17.99 -16.89
N LEU A 145 -9.16 17.83 -15.83
CA LEU A 145 -10.61 17.77 -15.90
C LEU A 145 -11.23 19.11 -15.53
N SER A 146 -12.22 19.54 -16.32
CA SER A 146 -13.10 20.65 -15.96
C SER A 146 -13.99 20.29 -14.76
N GLU A 147 -14.51 21.28 -14.07
CA GLU A 147 -15.41 21.06 -12.91
C GLU A 147 -16.69 20.30 -13.31
N ASP A 148 -17.21 20.53 -14.52
CA ASP A 148 -18.38 19.81 -15.05
C ASP A 148 -18.07 18.32 -15.30
N GLU A 149 -16.89 17.99 -15.82
CA GLU A 149 -16.44 16.61 -15.98
C GLU A 149 -16.21 15.92 -14.62
N LYS A 150 -15.58 16.60 -13.66
CA LYS A 150 -15.40 16.10 -12.29
C LYS A 150 -16.76 15.79 -11.67
N GLN A 151 -17.71 16.71 -11.77
CA GLN A 151 -19.04 16.51 -11.18
C GLN A 151 -19.75 15.30 -11.80
N LYS A 152 -19.73 15.14 -13.12
CA LYS A 152 -20.30 13.97 -13.79
C LYS A 152 -19.69 12.65 -13.35
N ILE A 153 -18.36 12.63 -13.11
CA ILE A 153 -17.66 11.43 -12.61
C ILE A 153 -18.07 11.15 -11.17
N ILE A 154 -18.14 12.18 -10.33
CA ILE A 154 -18.54 12.07 -8.91
C ILE A 154 -20.00 11.59 -8.82
N ASP A 155 -20.91 12.16 -9.58
CA ASP A 155 -22.33 11.74 -9.59
C ASP A 155 -22.45 10.24 -9.92
N ARG A 156 -21.68 9.78 -10.88
CA ARG A 156 -21.65 8.36 -11.26
C ARG A 156 -21.03 7.47 -10.18
N LEU A 157 -19.94 7.93 -9.54
CA LEU A 157 -19.31 7.25 -8.41
C LEU A 157 -20.28 7.06 -7.24
N LEU A 158 -21.08 8.09 -6.93
CA LEU A 158 -22.02 8.05 -5.82
C LEU A 158 -23.17 7.05 -6.03
N LEU A 159 -23.50 6.73 -7.29
CA LEU A 159 -24.50 5.71 -7.63
C LEU A 159 -24.01 4.27 -7.48
N LEU A 160 -22.70 4.05 -7.40
CA LEU A 160 -22.14 2.70 -7.22
C LEU A 160 -22.50 2.13 -5.83
N PRO A 161 -22.58 0.80 -5.69
CA PRO A 161 -22.80 0.15 -4.39
C PRO A 161 -21.81 0.64 -3.33
N ASP A 162 -22.24 0.58 -2.08
CA ASP A 162 -21.39 0.89 -0.92
C ASP A 162 -21.19 -0.36 -0.07
N ASN A 163 -19.99 -0.50 0.51
CA ASN A 163 -19.64 -1.63 1.35
C ASN A 163 -18.61 -1.16 2.39
N LYS A 164 -18.32 -2.04 3.36
CA LYS A 164 -17.32 -1.80 4.43
C LYS A 164 -16.09 -2.72 4.33
N GLN A 165 -15.91 -3.38 3.19
CA GLN A 165 -14.77 -4.26 3.00
C GLN A 165 -13.47 -3.47 3.09
N LEU A 166 -12.45 -4.06 3.71
CA LEU A 166 -11.10 -3.52 3.71
C LEU A 166 -10.54 -3.56 2.30
N CYS A 167 -10.18 -2.41 1.76
CA CYS A 167 -9.53 -2.21 0.46
C CYS A 167 -8.11 -1.68 0.67
N HIS A 168 -7.12 -2.25 -0.01
CA HIS A 168 -5.73 -1.81 0.11
C HIS A 168 -5.43 -0.56 -0.74
N PHE A 169 -5.96 -0.50 -1.94
CA PHE A 169 -5.88 0.58 -2.92
C PHE A 169 -4.49 0.89 -3.51
N ASP A 170 -3.47 0.11 -3.09
CA ASP A 170 -2.12 0.08 -3.71
C ASP A 170 -1.57 -1.35 -3.74
N PHE A 171 -2.44 -2.31 -4.12
CA PHE A 171 -2.12 -3.72 -4.05
C PHE A 171 -1.38 -4.19 -5.31
N HIS A 172 -0.08 -4.46 -5.17
CA HIS A 172 0.79 -4.92 -6.26
C HIS A 172 1.95 -5.80 -5.72
N PRO A 173 2.67 -6.55 -6.59
CA PRO A 173 3.71 -7.48 -6.14
C PRO A 173 4.84 -6.86 -5.30
N GLY A 174 5.15 -5.57 -5.48
CA GLY A 174 6.16 -4.87 -4.69
C GLY A 174 5.76 -4.67 -3.23
N ASN A 175 4.44 -4.68 -2.93
CA ASN A 175 3.91 -4.57 -1.58
C ASN A 175 3.65 -5.94 -0.93
N ILE A 176 4.13 -7.05 -1.51
CA ILE A 176 4.00 -8.40 -0.96
C ILE A 176 5.37 -8.92 -0.57
N MET A 177 5.64 -9.02 0.71
CA MET A 177 6.86 -9.60 1.24
C MET A 177 6.68 -11.10 1.52
N VAL A 178 7.55 -11.93 0.96
CA VAL A 178 7.51 -13.39 1.06
C VAL A 178 8.74 -13.90 1.79
N SER A 179 8.55 -14.62 2.86
CA SER A 179 9.58 -15.39 3.54
C SER A 179 9.22 -16.89 3.55
N VAL A 180 10.10 -17.71 4.11
CA VAL A 180 9.85 -19.15 4.28
C VAL A 180 8.64 -19.39 5.19
N GLU A 181 8.48 -18.57 6.22
CA GLU A 181 7.45 -18.76 7.24
C GLU A 181 6.14 -18.05 6.93
N LYS A 182 6.20 -16.88 6.33
CA LYS A 182 5.02 -16.01 6.18
C LYS A 182 5.05 -15.17 4.92
N THR A 183 3.86 -14.74 4.53
CA THR A 183 3.66 -13.69 3.51
C THR A 183 2.96 -12.52 4.17
N LEU A 184 3.54 -11.32 4.02
CA LEU A 184 3.03 -10.07 4.58
C LEU A 184 2.66 -9.10 3.46
N VAL A 185 1.64 -8.29 3.69
CA VAL A 185 1.23 -7.18 2.84
C VAL A 185 1.71 -5.88 3.47
N LEU A 186 2.42 -5.07 2.70
CA LEU A 186 3.06 -3.83 3.12
C LEU A 186 2.28 -2.61 2.63
N ASP A 187 2.58 -1.45 3.20
CA ASP A 187 2.16 -0.11 2.76
C ASP A 187 0.64 0.11 2.69
N TRP A 188 0.04 0.26 3.86
CA TRP A 188 -1.39 0.45 4.04
C TRP A 188 -1.85 1.91 4.05
N LEU A 189 -0.97 2.88 3.71
CA LEU A 189 -1.30 4.31 3.70
C LEU A 189 -2.56 4.64 2.87
N THR A 190 -2.77 3.91 1.78
CA THR A 190 -3.87 4.13 0.84
C THR A 190 -5.13 3.35 1.18
N ALA A 191 -5.09 2.53 2.22
CA ALA A 191 -6.24 1.70 2.58
C ALA A 191 -7.49 2.53 2.86
N CYS A 192 -8.62 1.97 2.48
CA CYS A 192 -9.94 2.56 2.64
C CYS A 192 -11.00 1.46 2.84
N SER A 193 -12.20 1.85 3.22
CA SER A 193 -13.33 0.94 3.34
C SER A 193 -14.29 1.09 2.15
N GLY A 194 -14.79 -0.01 1.58
CA GLY A 194 -15.73 0.10 0.47
C GLY A 194 -15.95 -1.18 -0.30
N GLU A 195 -16.37 -1.02 -1.54
CA GLU A 195 -16.63 -2.14 -2.45
C GLU A 195 -15.31 -2.71 -2.98
N SER A 196 -15.09 -4.01 -2.78
CA SER A 196 -13.87 -4.71 -3.22
C SER A 196 -13.61 -4.64 -4.72
N ALA A 197 -14.66 -4.49 -5.53
CA ALA A 197 -14.51 -4.32 -6.98
C ALA A 197 -13.70 -3.08 -7.34
N ALA A 198 -13.77 -2.00 -6.56
CA ALA A 198 -12.97 -0.79 -6.77
C ALA A 198 -11.47 -1.06 -6.53
N ASP A 199 -11.14 -1.82 -5.49
CA ASP A 199 -9.76 -2.21 -5.17
C ASP A 199 -9.17 -3.15 -6.23
N ILE A 200 -9.96 -4.12 -6.71
CA ILE A 200 -9.59 -4.99 -7.83
C ILE A 200 -9.32 -4.17 -9.09
N ALA A 201 -10.20 -3.22 -9.42
CA ALA A 201 -10.03 -2.33 -10.57
C ALA A 201 -8.75 -1.49 -10.43
N ARG A 202 -8.48 -0.93 -9.24
CA ARG A 202 -7.24 -0.19 -8.95
C ARG A 202 -6.01 -1.06 -9.15
N THR A 203 -6.00 -2.28 -8.62
CA THR A 203 -4.91 -3.25 -8.82
C THR A 203 -4.68 -3.57 -10.30
N CYS A 204 -5.75 -3.75 -11.08
CA CYS A 204 -5.64 -3.96 -12.53
C CYS A 204 -5.01 -2.77 -13.25
N ILE A 205 -5.33 -1.54 -12.83
CA ILE A 205 -4.74 -0.30 -13.36
C ILE A 205 -3.26 -0.24 -13.01
N LEU A 206 -2.89 -0.50 -11.76
CA LEU A 206 -1.49 -0.53 -11.31
C LEU A 206 -0.67 -1.57 -12.09
N LEU A 207 -1.21 -2.78 -12.27
CA LEU A 207 -0.57 -3.84 -13.06
C LEU A 207 -0.51 -3.53 -14.57
N LYS A 208 -1.33 -2.63 -15.08
CA LYS A 208 -1.31 -2.23 -16.49
C LYS A 208 -0.38 -1.05 -16.75
N TYR A 209 -0.48 -0.02 -15.94
CA TYR A 209 0.11 1.30 -16.22
C TYR A 209 1.22 1.71 -15.24
N GLY A 210 1.42 0.98 -14.12
CA GLY A 210 2.49 1.32 -13.18
C GLY A 210 3.86 1.30 -13.87
N GLU A 211 4.65 2.35 -13.72
CA GLU A 211 5.98 2.48 -14.31
C GLU A 211 7.07 2.09 -13.31
N ILE A 212 8.21 1.61 -13.82
CA ILE A 212 9.44 1.53 -13.04
C ILE A 212 10.36 2.64 -13.54
N GLN A 213 10.75 3.52 -12.65
CA GLN A 213 11.70 4.57 -12.98
C GLN A 213 13.06 3.94 -13.31
N ASN A 214 13.69 4.40 -14.43
CA ASN A 214 15.07 4.08 -14.85
C ASN A 214 15.31 2.70 -15.53
N GLY A 215 14.35 2.15 -16.26
CA GLY A 215 14.56 0.98 -17.13
C GLY A 215 15.01 1.35 -18.56
N ASP A 216 15.82 0.49 -19.19
CA ASP A 216 16.01 0.53 -20.64
C ASP A 216 14.77 -0.07 -21.37
N ARG A 217 14.66 0.15 -22.68
CA ARG A 217 13.50 -0.28 -23.49
C ARG A 217 13.23 -1.80 -23.40
N LEU A 218 14.27 -2.61 -23.26
CA LEU A 218 14.15 -4.06 -23.14
C LEU A 218 13.58 -4.45 -21.76
N SER A 219 14.08 -3.82 -20.70
CA SER A 219 13.58 -3.99 -19.34
C SER A 219 12.12 -3.55 -19.22
N GLU A 220 11.73 -2.45 -19.86
CA GLU A 220 10.33 -1.99 -19.91
C GLU A 220 9.42 -2.97 -20.64
N LEU A 221 9.88 -3.56 -21.75
CA LEU A 221 9.12 -4.58 -22.50
C LEU A 221 8.93 -5.85 -21.67
N ILE A 222 10.00 -6.36 -21.07
CA ILE A 222 9.93 -7.55 -20.18
C ILE A 222 8.98 -7.29 -19.03
N LEU A 223 9.07 -6.11 -18.43
CA LEU A 223 8.18 -5.68 -17.34
C LEU A 223 6.72 -5.61 -17.79
N SER A 224 6.44 -5.07 -18.97
CA SER A 224 5.08 -4.98 -19.53
C SER A 224 4.47 -6.39 -19.74
N ILE A 225 5.24 -7.32 -20.30
CA ILE A 225 4.82 -8.72 -20.47
C ILE A 225 4.59 -9.37 -19.10
N THR A 226 5.49 -9.17 -18.15
CA THR A 226 5.40 -9.69 -16.79
C THR A 226 4.10 -9.23 -16.11
N LYS A 227 3.81 -7.92 -16.15
CA LYS A 227 2.59 -7.34 -15.60
C LYS A 227 1.33 -7.87 -16.28
N ALA A 228 1.34 -8.03 -17.61
CA ALA A 228 0.21 -8.56 -18.35
C ALA A 228 -0.08 -10.02 -17.95
N CYS A 229 0.95 -10.85 -17.78
CA CYS A 229 0.82 -12.23 -17.31
C CYS A 229 0.27 -12.31 -15.87
N ILE A 230 0.81 -11.49 -14.94
CA ILE A 230 0.36 -11.44 -13.55
C ILE A 230 -1.09 -10.99 -13.51
N ARG A 231 -1.45 -9.92 -14.22
CA ARG A 231 -2.82 -9.42 -14.31
C ARG A 231 -3.78 -10.47 -14.87
N GLY A 232 -3.39 -11.17 -15.95
CA GLY A 232 -4.19 -12.23 -16.53
C GLY A 232 -4.45 -13.37 -15.55
N ALA A 233 -3.46 -13.79 -14.79
CA ALA A 233 -3.60 -14.81 -13.76
C ALA A 233 -4.42 -14.28 -12.56
N TYR A 234 -4.19 -13.03 -12.16
CA TYR A 234 -4.91 -12.38 -11.08
C TYR A 234 -6.43 -12.28 -11.37
N ILE A 235 -6.82 -11.82 -12.56
CA ILE A 235 -8.24 -11.63 -12.92
C ILE A 235 -8.99 -12.96 -13.02
N ARG A 236 -8.34 -14.06 -13.43
CA ARG A 236 -8.98 -15.38 -13.54
C ARG A 236 -9.44 -15.95 -12.20
N GLU A 237 -8.72 -15.66 -11.12
CA GLU A 237 -9.04 -16.18 -9.78
C GLU A 237 -10.25 -15.49 -9.11
N PRO A 238 -10.38 -14.14 -9.13
CA PRO A 238 -11.53 -13.47 -8.51
C PRO A 238 -12.86 -13.86 -9.16
N LEU A 239 -12.90 -14.04 -10.48
CA LEU A 239 -14.14 -14.44 -11.16
C LEU A 239 -14.71 -15.79 -10.67
N ASN A 240 -13.88 -16.61 -10.02
CA ASN A 240 -14.30 -17.87 -9.41
C ASN A 240 -14.64 -17.74 -7.92
N LYS A 241 -14.20 -16.66 -7.24
CA LYS A 241 -14.31 -16.50 -5.78
C LYS A 241 -15.33 -15.45 -5.34
N TYR A 242 -15.70 -14.53 -6.22
CA TYR A 242 -16.74 -13.55 -5.97
C TYR A 242 -18.06 -13.99 -6.63
N PRO A 243 -19.20 -13.91 -5.93
CA PRO A 243 -20.49 -14.18 -6.55
C PRO A 243 -20.66 -13.22 -7.73
N ARG A 244 -21.05 -13.77 -8.87
CA ARG A 244 -21.40 -12.95 -10.04
C ARG A 244 -22.59 -12.09 -9.64
N TYR A 245 -22.38 -10.78 -9.65
CA TYR A 245 -23.50 -9.87 -9.63
C TYR A 245 -24.29 -10.10 -10.93
N GLY A 246 -25.48 -10.72 -10.79
CA GLY A 246 -26.43 -10.95 -11.86
C GLY A 246 -27.14 -9.67 -12.25
#